data_0695a6c20beda5dbefe2d54fabd0b6d8
#
_entry.id   0695a6c20beda5dbefe2d54fabd0b6d8
#
_cell.length_a   1.000
_cell.length_b   1.000
_cell.length_c   1.000
_cell.angle_alpha   90.00
_cell.angle_beta   90.00
_cell.angle_gamma   90.00
#
_symmetry.space_group_name_H-M   'P 1'
#
loop_
_entity.id
_entity.type
_entity.pdbx_description
1 polymer ?
#
loop_
_entity_poly.entity_id
_entity_poly.type
_entity_poly.pdbx_seq_one_letter_code
_entity_poly.pdbx_strand_id
1 'polypeptide(L)'
;MKGYLALVLHAHLPFVRHPEHERFLEENWLFEAITETYIPLLQVFEGWQKEGMQVRITLTLTPTLCSMLLDPLLQQRYLKHLDRLVELAEKETLRTHWEKPFNELATFYLHRFKSIRDFYLACDRNLIGVFRRMQEAGRLEIITSAATHAVLPLLAHHLPSIRAQVFVARDHYRSCFGCDPCGFWLPECAYSEGLEGTLLEAGLRWFITDTHGILHAHPRPRYGMFAPILASNGIAVFGRDVDTAKQVWSRQEGYPGDPRYRDFYRDIGFDLELGYLKDYLPAEQRSFTGIKYFRITRGSGPKEPYDRKATLQAADDHANHFLAARISQIERLSGILDRPPIVLCPYDAELFGHWWYEGPEFLNYFVRKAYYDQSIFSFITPSDYLDMNPSLQVASPAASSWGEGGYWDVWLNEKNQWIYPHLNIAQERMTELAQSFSTPDTLQKRALKQAGRELLLAQSSDWPFILQAGSSPEYARQRVSNHLHRFTSFYEQLKGKNINEGALAALESSDNIFPDVNYQYWR
;
A
#
# COMPACT_ATOMS: atom_id res chain seq x y z
N MET A 1 -17.87 13.32 24.08
CA MET A 1 -17.04 13.16 22.88
C MET A 1 -17.25 14.34 21.97
N LYS A 2 -16.16 14.99 21.48
CA LYS A 2 -16.23 16.24 20.69
C LYS A 2 -15.99 16.00 19.19
N GLY A 3 -15.40 14.88 18.80
CA GLY A 3 -15.14 14.55 17.41
C GLY A 3 -14.56 13.15 17.22
N TYR A 4 -14.06 12.87 16.01
CA TYR A 4 -13.61 11.55 15.59
C TYR A 4 -12.23 11.62 14.93
N LEU A 5 -11.46 10.53 15.04
CA LEU A 5 -10.22 10.31 14.34
C LEU A 5 -10.33 9.03 13.50
N ALA A 6 -10.11 9.13 12.20
CA ALA A 6 -10.07 7.98 11.30
C ALA A 6 -8.64 7.72 10.84
N LEU A 7 -8.04 6.63 11.33
CA LEU A 7 -6.77 6.12 10.83
C LEU A 7 -7.03 5.26 9.61
N VAL A 8 -6.35 5.56 8.50
CA VAL A 8 -6.41 4.80 7.25
C VAL A 8 -5.00 4.42 6.85
N LEU A 9 -4.69 3.14 6.82
CA LEU A 9 -3.40 2.64 6.38
C LEU A 9 -3.55 2.05 4.98
N HIS A 10 -2.73 2.52 4.04
CA HIS A 10 -2.74 2.07 2.66
C HIS A 10 -1.56 1.11 2.42
N ALA A 11 -1.86 -0.19 2.26
CA ALA A 11 -0.86 -1.21 1.99
C ALA A 11 -0.83 -1.53 0.48
N HIS A 12 0.30 -1.22 -0.15
CA HIS A 12 0.49 -1.39 -1.59
C HIS A 12 1.94 -1.70 -1.95
N LEU A 13 2.10 -2.63 -2.90
CA LEU A 13 3.35 -2.89 -3.61
C LEU A 13 3.06 -3.23 -5.08
N PRO A 14 4.00 -2.90 -6.01
CA PRO A 14 3.90 -3.35 -7.38
C PRO A 14 3.89 -4.87 -7.46
N PHE A 15 3.27 -5.42 -8.50
CA PHE A 15 3.29 -6.87 -8.72
C PHE A 15 4.69 -7.33 -9.11
N VAL A 16 5.39 -7.98 -8.18
CA VAL A 16 6.73 -8.53 -8.31
C VAL A 16 6.68 -10.05 -8.15
N ARG A 17 6.85 -10.76 -9.25
CA ARG A 17 6.88 -12.22 -9.30
C ARG A 17 7.70 -12.68 -10.48
N HIS A 18 8.77 -13.41 -10.23
CA HIS A 18 9.78 -13.83 -11.22
C HIS A 18 10.05 -15.33 -11.12
N PRO A 19 9.10 -16.20 -11.57
CA PRO A 19 9.23 -17.65 -11.43
C PRO A 19 10.41 -18.23 -12.21
N GLU A 20 10.92 -17.51 -13.20
CA GLU A 20 12.08 -17.87 -14.02
C GLU A 20 13.41 -17.79 -13.27
N HIS A 21 13.45 -17.15 -12.11
CA HIS A 21 14.62 -17.04 -11.25
C HIS A 21 14.38 -17.76 -9.92
N GLU A 22 15.40 -18.33 -9.32
CA GLU A 22 15.31 -18.89 -7.97
C GLU A 22 15.17 -17.79 -6.91
N ARG A 23 15.88 -16.68 -7.11
CA ARG A 23 15.87 -15.46 -6.29
C ARG A 23 15.84 -14.26 -7.22
N PHE A 24 15.09 -13.25 -6.87
CA PHE A 24 15.03 -11.99 -7.61
C PHE A 24 15.03 -10.81 -6.65
N LEU A 25 15.81 -9.77 -6.98
CA LEU A 25 16.07 -8.65 -6.06
C LEU A 25 14.78 -7.93 -5.66
N GLU A 26 13.92 -7.64 -6.62
CA GLU A 26 12.71 -6.86 -6.39
C GLU A 26 11.63 -7.64 -5.63
N GLU A 27 11.70 -8.98 -5.56
CA GLU A 27 10.82 -9.75 -4.66
C GLU A 27 11.12 -9.46 -3.18
N ASN A 28 12.31 -8.95 -2.85
CA ASN A 28 12.63 -8.52 -1.49
C ASN A 28 11.77 -7.34 -1.02
N TRP A 29 11.25 -6.50 -1.91
CA TRP A 29 10.34 -5.43 -1.52
C TRP A 29 9.12 -6.00 -0.77
N LEU A 30 8.54 -7.09 -1.29
CA LEU A 30 7.46 -7.79 -0.62
C LEU A 30 7.93 -8.42 0.70
N PHE A 31 9.09 -9.07 0.71
CA PHE A 31 9.59 -9.78 1.89
C PHE A 31 9.95 -8.81 3.02
N GLU A 32 10.54 -7.68 2.71
CA GLU A 32 10.83 -6.60 3.65
C GLU A 32 9.53 -6.01 4.23
N ALA A 33 8.54 -5.72 3.38
CA ALA A 33 7.25 -5.18 3.84
C ALA A 33 6.49 -6.18 4.73
N ILE A 34 6.48 -7.47 4.42
CA ILE A 34 5.88 -8.49 5.29
C ILE A 34 6.61 -8.53 6.64
N THR A 35 7.96 -8.50 6.63
CA THR A 35 8.81 -8.65 7.82
C THR A 35 8.77 -7.41 8.71
N GLU A 36 8.84 -6.23 8.12
CA GLU A 36 9.00 -4.98 8.86
C GLU A 36 7.67 -4.27 9.13
N THR A 37 6.64 -4.47 8.29
CA THR A 37 5.35 -3.76 8.39
C THR A 37 4.17 -4.68 8.67
N TYR A 38 3.84 -5.61 7.75
CA TYR A 38 2.51 -6.26 7.82
C TYR A 38 2.37 -7.19 9.01
N ILE A 39 3.35 -8.06 9.28
CA ILE A 39 3.30 -8.92 10.47
C ILE A 39 3.42 -8.10 11.76
N PRO A 40 4.34 -7.13 11.91
CA PRO A 40 4.36 -6.24 13.06
C PRO A 40 3.05 -5.50 13.35
N LEU A 41 2.40 -4.96 12.32
CA LEU A 41 1.09 -4.32 12.48
C LEU A 41 0.01 -5.33 12.91
N LEU A 42 -0.02 -6.53 12.31
CA LEU A 42 -0.95 -7.59 12.73
C LEU A 42 -0.73 -7.98 14.19
N GLN A 43 0.52 -8.07 14.65
CA GLN A 43 0.83 -8.34 16.06
C GLN A 43 0.31 -7.22 16.99
N VAL A 44 0.41 -5.96 16.57
CA VAL A 44 -0.16 -4.80 17.29
C VAL A 44 -1.69 -4.90 17.36
N PHE A 45 -2.35 -5.17 16.24
CA PHE A 45 -3.83 -5.28 16.18
C PHE A 45 -4.34 -6.47 17.01
N GLU A 46 -3.66 -7.62 16.96
CA GLU A 46 -3.97 -8.74 17.86
C GLU A 46 -3.78 -8.38 19.33
N GLY A 47 -2.77 -7.59 19.66
CA GLY A 47 -2.56 -7.07 21.02
C GLY A 47 -3.76 -6.27 21.51
N TRP A 48 -4.27 -5.33 20.70
CA TRP A 48 -5.47 -4.56 21.04
C TRP A 48 -6.70 -5.45 21.21
N GLN A 49 -6.84 -6.45 20.35
CA GLN A 49 -7.97 -7.38 20.44
C GLN A 49 -7.90 -8.24 21.72
N LYS A 50 -6.72 -8.77 22.05
CA LYS A 50 -6.51 -9.58 23.27
C LYS A 50 -6.80 -8.79 24.55
N GLU A 51 -6.56 -7.49 24.53
CA GLU A 51 -6.86 -6.59 25.66
C GLU A 51 -8.30 -6.07 25.66
N GLY A 52 -9.12 -6.47 24.69
CA GLY A 52 -10.54 -6.08 24.62
C GLY A 52 -10.77 -4.63 24.15
N MET A 53 -9.74 -3.95 23.64
CA MET A 53 -9.87 -2.57 23.16
C MET A 53 -10.86 -2.51 21.99
N GLN A 54 -11.82 -1.60 22.06
CA GLN A 54 -12.82 -1.38 21.01
C GLN A 54 -12.34 -0.32 20.02
N VAL A 55 -11.19 -0.56 19.41
CA VAL A 55 -10.60 0.28 18.36
C VAL A 55 -10.83 -0.36 17.01
N ARG A 56 -11.27 0.44 16.05
CA ARG A 56 -11.43 0.03 14.66
C ARG A 56 -10.74 1.04 13.76
N ILE A 57 -9.89 0.56 12.86
CA ILE A 57 -9.17 1.37 11.88
C ILE A 57 -9.47 0.86 10.47
N THR A 58 -9.20 1.68 9.46
CA THR A 58 -9.35 1.30 8.06
C THR A 58 -8.00 0.89 7.49
N LEU A 59 -7.97 -0.19 6.72
CA LEU A 59 -6.79 -0.67 6.02
C LEU A 59 -7.13 -0.91 4.55
N THR A 60 -6.40 -0.28 3.64
CA THR A 60 -6.44 -0.65 2.23
C THR A 60 -5.48 -1.80 2.00
N LEU A 61 -5.97 -2.88 1.41
CA LEU A 61 -5.13 -3.93 0.85
C LEU A 61 -5.32 -3.94 -0.66
N THR A 62 -4.29 -3.52 -1.40
CA THR A 62 -4.40 -3.44 -2.86
C THR A 62 -4.50 -4.82 -3.49
N PRO A 63 -5.21 -4.97 -4.62
CA PRO A 63 -5.37 -6.27 -5.26
C PRO A 63 -4.04 -6.92 -5.68
N THR A 64 -3.04 -6.12 -6.09
CA THR A 64 -1.68 -6.60 -6.37
C THR A 64 -1.04 -7.22 -5.14
N LEU A 65 -1.09 -6.52 -4.00
CA LEU A 65 -0.55 -7.03 -2.73
C LEU A 65 -1.29 -8.29 -2.28
N CYS A 66 -2.63 -8.31 -2.33
CA CYS A 66 -3.42 -9.49 -1.99
C CYS A 66 -3.02 -10.71 -2.86
N SER A 67 -2.85 -10.49 -4.17
CA SER A 67 -2.42 -11.55 -5.10
C SER A 67 -1.06 -12.12 -4.74
N MET A 68 -0.09 -11.27 -4.39
CA MET A 68 1.25 -11.69 -3.99
C MET A 68 1.26 -12.40 -2.64
N LEU A 69 0.50 -11.93 -1.66
CA LEU A 69 0.38 -12.58 -0.34
C LEU A 69 -0.29 -13.96 -0.40
N LEU A 70 -1.12 -14.20 -1.42
CA LEU A 70 -1.77 -15.49 -1.65
C LEU A 70 -0.99 -16.41 -2.60
N ASP A 71 0.06 -15.91 -3.27
CA ASP A 71 0.82 -16.71 -4.25
C ASP A 71 1.70 -17.77 -3.56
N PRO A 72 1.50 -19.08 -3.86
CA PRO A 72 2.23 -20.16 -3.18
C PRO A 72 3.75 -20.11 -3.41
N LEU A 73 4.21 -19.62 -4.59
CA LEU A 73 5.63 -19.48 -4.87
C LEU A 73 6.26 -18.41 -3.98
N LEU A 74 5.61 -17.23 -3.88
CA LEU A 74 6.10 -16.12 -3.05
C LEU A 74 6.02 -16.48 -1.56
N GLN A 75 4.98 -17.19 -1.12
CA GLN A 75 4.87 -17.70 0.25
C GLN A 75 6.02 -18.65 0.60
N GLN A 76 6.36 -19.56 -0.29
CA GLN A 76 7.48 -20.49 -0.08
C GLN A 76 8.83 -19.74 -0.06
N ARG A 77 9.01 -18.78 -0.97
CA ARG A 77 10.24 -17.96 -1.04
C ARG A 77 10.41 -17.09 0.18
N TYR A 78 9.31 -16.51 0.66
CA TYR A 78 9.34 -15.71 1.90
C TYR A 78 9.73 -16.55 3.12
N LEU A 79 9.20 -17.76 3.26
CA LEU A 79 9.63 -18.65 4.35
C LEU A 79 11.12 -18.96 4.28
N LYS A 80 11.66 -19.28 3.09
CA LYS A 80 13.10 -19.48 2.90
C LYS A 80 13.91 -18.20 3.20
N HIS A 81 13.34 -17.03 2.89
CA HIS A 81 13.96 -15.74 3.23
C HIS A 81 14.04 -15.56 4.75
N LEU A 82 12.96 -15.83 5.49
CA LEU A 82 12.95 -15.79 6.96
C LEU A 82 13.94 -16.77 7.59
N ASP A 83 14.03 -17.99 7.09
CA ASP A 83 15.01 -18.97 7.58
C ASP A 83 16.45 -18.46 7.43
N ARG A 84 16.78 -17.83 6.28
CA ARG A 84 18.08 -17.18 6.06
C ARG A 84 18.32 -15.99 6.97
N LEU A 85 17.29 -15.17 7.24
CA LEU A 85 17.41 -14.05 8.18
C LEU A 85 17.69 -14.53 9.59
N VAL A 86 17.03 -15.59 10.03
CA VAL A 86 17.28 -16.21 11.35
C VAL A 86 18.71 -16.74 11.43
N GLU A 87 19.16 -17.49 10.42
CA GLU A 87 20.54 -18.01 10.35
C GLU A 87 21.57 -16.88 10.36
N LEU A 88 21.37 -15.84 9.55
CA LEU A 88 22.25 -14.67 9.52
C LEU A 88 22.31 -13.97 10.88
N ALA A 89 21.14 -13.79 11.54
CA ALA A 89 21.09 -13.19 12.87
C ALA A 89 21.79 -14.06 13.93
N GLU A 90 21.72 -15.39 13.84
CA GLU A 90 22.49 -16.31 14.69
C GLU A 90 24.01 -16.14 14.46
N LYS A 91 24.46 -16.05 13.21
CA LYS A 91 25.87 -15.74 12.90
C LYS A 91 26.29 -14.38 13.43
N GLU A 92 25.43 -13.38 13.34
CA GLU A 92 25.69 -12.03 13.85
C GLU A 92 25.82 -12.00 15.39
N THR A 93 25.06 -12.82 16.13
CA THR A 93 25.25 -12.92 17.59
C THR A 93 26.64 -13.48 17.96
N LEU A 94 27.18 -14.36 17.15
CA LEU A 94 28.55 -14.89 17.33
C LEU A 94 29.61 -13.87 16.90
N ARG A 95 29.44 -13.24 15.72
CA ARG A 95 30.39 -12.26 15.20
C ARG A 95 30.57 -11.07 16.15
N THR A 96 29.46 -10.59 16.71
CA THR A 96 29.44 -9.39 17.58
C THR A 96 29.64 -9.69 19.05
N HIS A 97 29.97 -10.94 19.42
CA HIS A 97 30.01 -11.40 20.82
C HIS A 97 30.79 -10.46 21.77
N TRP A 98 31.89 -9.90 21.31
CA TRP A 98 32.71 -8.99 22.10
C TRP A 98 32.39 -7.50 21.93
N GLU A 99 31.43 -7.17 21.05
CA GLU A 99 31.01 -5.82 20.75
C GLU A 99 29.62 -5.55 21.37
N LYS A 100 29.57 -5.35 22.68
CA LYS A 100 28.33 -5.35 23.48
C LYS A 100 27.15 -4.63 22.83
N PRO A 101 27.22 -3.38 22.33
CA PRO A 101 26.07 -2.70 21.72
C PRO A 101 25.51 -3.45 20.51
N PHE A 102 26.41 -3.97 19.65
CA PHE A 102 26.01 -4.70 18.45
C PHE A 102 25.51 -6.11 18.75
N ASN A 103 26.04 -6.75 19.79
CA ASN A 103 25.58 -8.08 20.23
C ASN A 103 24.16 -8.03 20.80
N GLU A 104 23.82 -6.99 21.56
CA GLU A 104 22.46 -6.78 22.06
C GLU A 104 21.48 -6.59 20.89
N LEU A 105 21.88 -5.84 19.85
CA LEU A 105 21.08 -5.65 18.64
C LEU A 105 20.97 -6.92 17.79
N ALA A 106 22.05 -7.67 17.60
CA ALA A 106 22.02 -8.96 16.91
C ALA A 106 21.05 -9.93 17.59
N THR A 107 21.09 -10.00 18.92
CA THR A 107 20.15 -10.79 19.73
C THR A 107 18.71 -10.31 19.57
N PHE A 108 18.49 -8.99 19.54
CA PHE A 108 17.18 -8.41 19.27
C PHE A 108 16.64 -8.84 17.90
N TYR A 109 17.44 -8.72 16.81
CA TYR A 109 17.04 -9.13 15.48
C TYR A 109 16.75 -10.63 15.40
N LEU A 110 17.57 -11.46 16.04
CA LEU A 110 17.34 -12.90 16.12
C LEU A 110 15.97 -13.24 16.72
N HIS A 111 15.64 -12.63 17.85
CA HIS A 111 14.33 -12.84 18.48
C HIS A 111 13.20 -12.29 17.60
N ARG A 112 13.39 -11.14 16.98
CA ARG A 112 12.41 -10.51 16.10
C ARG A 112 12.09 -11.41 14.90
N PHE A 113 13.12 -11.88 14.19
CA PHE A 113 12.92 -12.75 13.02
C PHE A 113 12.31 -14.10 13.38
N LYS A 114 12.70 -14.71 14.52
CA LYS A 114 12.05 -15.92 15.05
C LYS A 114 10.56 -15.66 15.34
N SER A 115 10.22 -14.58 16.02
CA SER A 115 8.82 -14.21 16.30
C SER A 115 7.99 -14.00 15.03
N ILE A 116 8.56 -13.35 14.01
CA ILE A 116 7.90 -13.13 12.71
C ILE A 116 7.69 -14.46 11.99
N ARG A 117 8.71 -15.33 11.96
CA ARG A 117 8.62 -16.66 11.36
C ARG A 117 7.55 -17.51 12.05
N ASP A 118 7.54 -17.52 13.37
CA ASP A 118 6.58 -18.30 14.14
C ASP A 118 5.14 -17.80 13.91
N PHE A 119 4.94 -16.48 13.83
CA PHE A 119 3.65 -15.89 13.46
C PHE A 119 3.21 -16.31 12.06
N TYR A 120 4.13 -16.25 11.09
CA TYR A 120 3.86 -16.60 9.70
C TYR A 120 3.48 -18.09 9.54
N LEU A 121 4.16 -18.97 10.28
CA LEU A 121 3.83 -20.40 10.31
C LEU A 121 2.51 -20.68 11.04
N ALA A 122 2.26 -19.98 12.15
CA ALA A 122 1.02 -20.15 12.93
C ALA A 122 -0.25 -19.75 12.16
N CYS A 123 -0.13 -18.87 11.16
CA CYS A 123 -1.23 -18.51 10.27
C CYS A 123 -1.23 -19.31 8.94
N ASP A 124 -0.55 -20.45 8.86
CA ASP A 124 -0.41 -21.27 7.65
C ASP A 124 0.08 -20.46 6.43
N ARG A 125 0.91 -19.47 6.64
CA ARG A 125 1.43 -18.54 5.62
C ARG A 125 0.35 -17.67 4.93
N ASN A 126 -0.87 -17.68 5.44
CA ASN A 126 -2.02 -16.98 4.88
C ASN A 126 -2.34 -15.69 5.65
N LEU A 127 -1.59 -14.61 5.36
CA LEU A 127 -1.82 -13.29 5.97
C LEU A 127 -3.18 -12.69 5.58
N ILE A 128 -3.67 -12.94 4.36
CA ILE A 128 -5.00 -12.49 3.93
C ILE A 128 -6.08 -13.11 4.82
N GLY A 129 -5.93 -14.38 5.20
CA GLY A 129 -6.83 -15.04 6.15
C GLY A 129 -6.81 -14.39 7.54
N VAL A 130 -5.66 -13.86 8.00
CA VAL A 130 -5.57 -13.11 9.27
C VAL A 130 -6.31 -11.79 9.17
N PHE A 131 -6.07 -11.00 8.11
CA PHE A 131 -6.77 -9.74 7.88
C PHE A 131 -8.30 -9.94 7.78
N ARG A 132 -8.73 -10.98 7.04
CA ARG A 132 -10.14 -11.32 6.91
C ARG A 132 -10.78 -11.62 8.27
N ARG A 133 -10.15 -12.43 9.13
CA ARG A 133 -10.65 -12.70 10.48
C ARG A 133 -10.76 -11.44 11.33
N MET A 134 -9.83 -10.50 11.21
CA MET A 134 -9.90 -9.21 11.91
C MET A 134 -11.04 -8.33 11.42
N GLN A 135 -11.33 -8.35 10.11
CA GLN A 135 -12.50 -7.67 9.55
C GLN A 135 -13.80 -8.31 10.04
N GLU A 136 -13.91 -9.65 9.98
CA GLU A 136 -15.08 -10.40 10.48
C GLU A 136 -15.32 -10.17 11.98
N ALA A 137 -14.25 -9.99 12.76
CA ALA A 137 -14.32 -9.63 14.17
C ALA A 137 -14.61 -8.15 14.44
N GLY A 138 -14.82 -7.32 13.40
CA GLY A 138 -15.08 -5.88 13.50
C GLY A 138 -13.91 -5.05 14.03
N ARG A 139 -12.67 -5.52 13.88
CA ARG A 139 -11.45 -4.81 14.32
C ARG A 139 -10.85 -3.96 13.22
N LEU A 140 -11.02 -4.36 11.98
CA LEU A 140 -10.59 -3.63 10.80
C LEU A 140 -11.78 -3.36 9.86
N GLU A 141 -11.75 -2.23 9.19
CA GLU A 141 -12.44 -2.02 7.94
C GLU A 141 -11.43 -2.20 6.81
N ILE A 142 -11.56 -3.24 6.00
CA ILE A 142 -10.68 -3.42 4.86
C ILE A 142 -11.36 -2.84 3.62
N ILE A 143 -10.62 -2.03 2.87
CA ILE A 143 -11.06 -1.43 1.61
C ILE A 143 -10.13 -1.84 0.47
N THR A 144 -10.55 -1.58 -0.77
CA THR A 144 -9.77 -1.88 -1.97
C THR A 144 -9.21 -0.61 -2.63
N SER A 145 -8.44 -0.80 -3.70
CA SER A 145 -7.93 0.23 -4.60
C SER A 145 -8.12 -0.23 -6.05
N ALA A 146 -7.60 0.49 -7.04
CA ALA A 146 -7.58 0.04 -8.44
C ALA A 146 -6.80 -1.27 -8.60
N ALA A 147 -7.17 -2.12 -9.55
CA ALA A 147 -6.65 -3.47 -9.74
C ALA A 147 -5.12 -3.54 -9.69
N THR A 148 -4.44 -2.67 -10.40
CA THR A 148 -2.98 -2.55 -10.40
C THR A 148 -2.50 -1.17 -9.98
N HIS A 149 -3.28 -0.50 -9.13
CA HIS A 149 -2.95 0.83 -8.61
C HIS A 149 -2.69 1.88 -9.70
N ALA A 150 -3.44 1.84 -10.80
CA ALA A 150 -3.32 2.82 -11.88
C ALA A 150 -3.79 4.22 -11.46
N VAL A 151 -3.08 5.28 -11.83
CA VAL A 151 -3.53 6.68 -11.65
C VAL A 151 -4.73 6.93 -12.56
N LEU A 152 -5.95 6.73 -12.04
CA LEU A 152 -7.18 6.73 -12.83
C LEU A 152 -7.40 8.01 -13.66
N PRO A 153 -7.09 9.23 -13.15
CA PRO A 153 -7.17 10.44 -13.97
C PRO A 153 -6.35 10.41 -15.26
N LEU A 154 -5.20 9.71 -15.28
CA LEU A 154 -4.37 9.57 -16.48
C LEU A 154 -4.95 8.57 -17.50
N LEU A 155 -5.99 7.83 -17.10
CA LEU A 155 -6.78 6.95 -17.98
C LEU A 155 -8.15 7.55 -18.36
N ALA A 156 -8.46 8.78 -17.92
CA ALA A 156 -9.82 9.36 -18.00
C ALA A 156 -10.35 9.51 -19.45
N HIS A 157 -9.48 9.56 -20.46
CA HIS A 157 -9.87 9.56 -21.88
C HIS A 157 -10.44 8.20 -22.34
N HIS A 158 -10.28 7.12 -21.55
CA HIS A 158 -10.71 5.77 -21.90
C HIS A 158 -11.48 5.11 -20.74
N LEU A 159 -12.74 5.44 -20.59
CA LEU A 159 -13.61 4.97 -19.51
C LEU A 159 -13.63 3.43 -19.33
N PRO A 160 -13.62 2.58 -20.40
CA PRO A 160 -13.56 1.14 -20.22
C PRO A 160 -12.34 0.65 -19.45
N SER A 161 -11.17 1.30 -19.57
CA SER A 161 -10.00 0.94 -18.76
C SER A 161 -10.16 1.30 -17.28
N ILE A 162 -10.76 2.45 -16.97
CA ILE A 162 -11.09 2.82 -15.59
C ILE A 162 -12.07 1.79 -15.01
N ARG A 163 -13.09 1.43 -15.78
CA ARG A 163 -14.07 0.42 -15.40
C ARG A 163 -13.40 -0.91 -15.09
N ALA A 164 -12.51 -1.37 -15.96
CA ALA A 164 -11.76 -2.61 -15.73
C ALA A 164 -10.90 -2.55 -14.46
N GLN A 165 -10.16 -1.46 -14.23
CA GLN A 165 -9.36 -1.27 -13.00
C GLN A 165 -10.23 -1.34 -11.74
N VAL A 166 -11.43 -0.76 -11.74
CA VAL A 166 -12.32 -0.74 -10.56
C VAL A 166 -13.03 -2.07 -10.36
N PHE A 167 -13.59 -2.65 -11.43
CA PHE A 167 -14.39 -3.89 -11.33
C PHE A 167 -13.54 -5.13 -11.08
N VAL A 168 -12.36 -5.22 -11.67
CA VAL A 168 -11.40 -6.30 -11.37
C VAL A 168 -10.97 -6.23 -9.91
N ALA A 169 -10.73 -5.03 -9.39
CA ALA A 169 -10.40 -4.83 -7.99
C ALA A 169 -11.53 -5.29 -7.05
N ARG A 170 -12.77 -4.90 -7.34
CA ARG A 170 -13.95 -5.33 -6.58
C ARG A 170 -14.08 -6.85 -6.55
N ASP A 171 -13.98 -7.49 -7.71
CA ASP A 171 -14.15 -8.94 -7.83
C ASP A 171 -13.01 -9.69 -7.12
N HIS A 172 -11.79 -9.18 -7.21
CA HIS A 172 -10.65 -9.73 -6.48
C HIS A 172 -10.82 -9.56 -4.96
N TYR A 173 -11.29 -8.39 -4.50
CA TYR A 173 -11.62 -8.18 -3.09
C TYR A 173 -12.66 -9.19 -2.60
N ARG A 174 -13.74 -9.42 -3.36
CA ARG A 174 -14.75 -10.44 -3.03
C ARG A 174 -14.14 -11.83 -2.87
N SER A 175 -13.22 -12.21 -3.73
CA SER A 175 -12.53 -13.50 -3.64
C SER A 175 -11.66 -13.62 -2.38
N CYS A 176 -11.02 -12.53 -1.95
CA CYS A 176 -10.17 -12.49 -0.76
C CYS A 176 -10.97 -12.45 0.54
N PHE A 177 -12.02 -11.63 0.61
CA PHE A 177 -12.70 -11.28 1.86
C PHE A 177 -14.14 -11.79 1.97
N GLY A 178 -14.72 -12.31 0.89
CA GLY A 178 -16.07 -12.91 0.89
C GLY A 178 -17.21 -11.91 0.99
N CYS A 179 -16.95 -10.62 0.85
CA CYS A 179 -17.95 -9.54 0.88
C CYS A 179 -17.57 -8.44 -0.13
N ASP A 180 -18.45 -7.46 -0.32
CA ASP A 180 -18.17 -6.30 -1.15
C ASP A 180 -17.35 -5.24 -0.42
N PRO A 181 -16.40 -4.56 -1.10
CA PRO A 181 -15.71 -3.42 -0.50
C PRO A 181 -16.68 -2.23 -0.36
N CYS A 182 -16.65 -1.55 0.80
CA CYS A 182 -17.44 -0.34 1.01
C CYS A 182 -16.72 0.93 0.54
N GLY A 183 -15.40 0.99 0.75
CA GLY A 183 -14.56 2.13 0.45
C GLY A 183 -13.53 1.83 -0.64
N PHE A 184 -13.01 2.92 -1.22
CA PHE A 184 -12.01 2.85 -2.26
C PHE A 184 -10.87 3.83 -1.99
N TRP A 185 -9.65 3.33 -1.99
CA TRP A 185 -8.48 4.17 -2.04
C TRP A 185 -8.19 4.53 -3.49
N LEU A 186 -8.40 5.78 -3.86
CA LEU A 186 -7.93 6.25 -5.16
C LEU A 186 -6.40 6.17 -5.20
N PRO A 187 -5.81 5.44 -6.17
CA PRO A 187 -4.37 5.44 -6.32
C PRO A 187 -3.81 6.86 -6.28
N GLU A 188 -2.83 7.10 -5.39
CA GLU A 188 -2.19 8.39 -5.17
C GLU A 188 -3.14 9.51 -4.69
N CYS A 189 -4.27 9.15 -4.08
CA CYS A 189 -5.37 10.07 -3.80
C CYS A 189 -5.81 10.88 -5.04
N ALA A 190 -5.54 10.36 -6.24
CA ALA A 190 -5.73 11.05 -7.52
C ALA A 190 -7.18 11.01 -7.97
N TYR A 191 -7.79 12.17 -8.05
CA TYR A 191 -9.18 12.37 -8.46
C TYR A 191 -9.30 13.30 -9.66
N SER A 192 -10.12 12.93 -10.63
CA SER A 192 -10.69 13.82 -11.65
C SER A 192 -12.19 13.58 -11.77
N GLU A 193 -12.92 14.59 -12.22
CA GLU A 193 -14.36 14.54 -12.43
C GLU A 193 -14.78 13.35 -13.30
N GLY A 194 -15.86 12.66 -12.92
CA GLY A 194 -16.44 11.51 -13.61
C GLY A 194 -16.00 10.13 -13.04
N LEU A 195 -14.94 10.05 -12.26
CA LEU A 195 -14.51 8.80 -11.63
C LEU A 195 -15.56 8.24 -10.67
N GLU A 196 -16.28 9.10 -9.97
CA GLU A 196 -17.33 8.78 -9.01
C GLU A 196 -18.45 7.93 -9.62
N GLY A 197 -18.73 8.09 -10.92
CA GLY A 197 -19.73 7.30 -11.63
C GLY A 197 -19.37 5.82 -11.68
N THR A 198 -18.13 5.51 -12.06
CA THR A 198 -17.62 4.12 -12.12
C THR A 198 -17.52 3.50 -10.73
N LEU A 199 -17.10 4.28 -9.72
CA LEU A 199 -17.02 3.81 -8.34
C LEU A 199 -18.41 3.44 -7.79
N LEU A 200 -19.40 4.28 -8.04
CA LEU A 200 -20.78 3.99 -7.63
C LEU A 200 -21.36 2.77 -8.36
N GLU A 201 -21.13 2.63 -9.65
CA GLU A 201 -21.53 1.45 -10.43
C GLU A 201 -20.92 0.15 -9.87
N ALA A 202 -19.71 0.22 -9.31
CA ALA A 202 -19.08 -0.90 -8.63
C ALA A 202 -19.64 -1.19 -7.24
N GLY A 203 -20.55 -0.38 -6.72
CA GLY A 203 -21.18 -0.52 -5.39
C GLY A 203 -20.39 0.11 -4.25
N LEU A 204 -19.40 0.95 -4.56
CA LEU A 204 -18.59 1.63 -3.56
C LEU A 204 -19.35 2.82 -2.97
N ARG A 205 -19.19 3.04 -1.65
CA ARG A 205 -19.92 4.08 -0.91
C ARG A 205 -19.11 5.36 -0.73
N TRP A 206 -17.79 5.25 -0.71
CA TRP A 206 -16.89 6.38 -0.44
C TRP A 206 -15.48 6.16 -0.98
N PHE A 207 -14.77 7.27 -1.15
CA PHE A 207 -13.34 7.30 -1.48
C PHE A 207 -12.61 8.44 -0.79
N ILE A 208 -11.28 8.45 -0.86
CA ILE A 208 -10.41 9.47 -0.27
C ILE A 208 -9.73 10.26 -1.39
N THR A 209 -9.64 11.59 -1.19
CA THR A 209 -8.89 12.52 -2.04
C THR A 209 -7.93 13.35 -1.18
N ASP A 210 -7.02 14.08 -1.79
CA ASP A 210 -6.19 15.03 -1.05
C ASP A 210 -7.01 16.24 -0.57
N THR A 211 -6.45 16.96 0.39
CA THR A 211 -7.07 18.10 1.06
C THR A 211 -7.68 19.11 0.11
N HIS A 212 -6.93 19.52 -0.93
CA HIS A 212 -7.37 20.55 -1.87
C HIS A 212 -8.50 20.06 -2.79
N GLY A 213 -8.63 18.75 -3.01
CA GLY A 213 -9.79 18.16 -3.70
C GLY A 213 -11.10 18.48 -3.00
N ILE A 214 -11.09 18.54 -1.66
CA ILE A 214 -12.25 18.96 -0.88
C ILE A 214 -12.32 20.48 -0.73
N LEU A 215 -11.23 21.15 -0.37
CA LEU A 215 -11.25 22.60 -0.10
C LEU A 215 -11.63 23.44 -1.34
N HIS A 216 -11.35 22.93 -2.54
CA HIS A 216 -11.71 23.56 -3.82
C HIS A 216 -12.97 22.97 -4.45
N ALA A 217 -13.71 22.10 -3.75
CA ALA A 217 -14.98 21.57 -4.23
C ALA A 217 -16.04 22.67 -4.40
N HIS A 218 -16.99 22.45 -5.32
CA HIS A 218 -18.03 23.41 -5.62
C HIS A 218 -19.45 22.77 -5.45
N PRO A 219 -20.38 23.42 -4.69
CA PRO A 219 -20.18 24.59 -3.84
C PRO A 219 -19.18 24.33 -2.72
N ARG A 220 -18.55 25.39 -2.21
CA ARG A 220 -17.50 25.27 -1.19
C ARG A 220 -18.02 24.53 0.05
N PRO A 221 -17.30 23.50 0.53
CA PRO A 221 -17.71 22.74 1.70
C PRO A 221 -17.76 23.58 2.98
N ARG A 222 -18.89 23.51 3.69
CA ARG A 222 -19.13 24.27 4.93
C ARG A 222 -18.17 23.86 6.05
N TYR A 223 -17.80 22.59 6.10
CA TYR A 223 -16.96 22.02 7.15
C TYR A 223 -15.49 21.80 6.69
N GLY A 224 -15.09 22.36 5.53
CA GLY A 224 -13.80 22.08 4.95
C GLY A 224 -13.57 20.58 4.76
N MET A 225 -12.40 20.08 5.17
CA MET A 225 -12.05 18.65 5.11
C MET A 225 -12.51 17.85 6.34
N PHE A 226 -13.12 18.50 7.34
CA PHE A 226 -13.47 17.87 8.62
C PHE A 226 -14.87 17.24 8.67
N ALA A 227 -15.51 17.16 7.53
CA ALA A 227 -16.67 16.31 7.26
C ALA A 227 -16.63 15.91 5.78
N PRO A 228 -17.03 14.67 5.42
CA PRO A 228 -17.12 14.28 4.02
C PRO A 228 -18.19 15.09 3.28
N ILE A 229 -18.04 15.20 1.97
CA ILE A 229 -19.07 15.70 1.06
C ILE A 229 -19.68 14.53 0.27
N LEU A 230 -20.85 14.72 -0.30
CA LEU A 230 -21.41 13.81 -1.31
C LEU A 230 -21.14 14.38 -2.70
N ALA A 231 -20.56 13.61 -3.58
CA ALA A 231 -20.57 13.92 -5.00
C ALA A 231 -22.02 13.91 -5.53
N SER A 232 -22.26 14.48 -6.70
CA SER A 232 -23.61 14.64 -7.27
C SER A 232 -24.39 13.32 -7.42
N ASN A 233 -23.68 12.20 -7.54
CA ASN A 233 -24.24 10.86 -7.64
C ASN A 233 -24.47 10.17 -6.29
N GLY A 234 -24.13 10.83 -5.16
CA GLY A 234 -24.35 10.32 -3.80
C GLY A 234 -23.20 9.54 -3.19
N ILE A 235 -22.06 9.34 -3.89
CA ILE A 235 -20.86 8.74 -3.28
C ILE A 235 -20.18 9.74 -2.35
N ALA A 236 -19.73 9.28 -1.18
CA ALA A 236 -19.09 10.15 -0.21
C ALA A 236 -17.59 10.34 -0.50
N VAL A 237 -17.08 11.54 -0.24
CA VAL A 237 -15.70 11.90 -0.48
C VAL A 237 -15.07 12.45 0.80
N PHE A 238 -14.03 11.81 1.28
CA PHE A 238 -13.27 12.23 2.44
C PHE A 238 -11.98 12.94 2.02
N GLY A 239 -11.62 13.99 2.75
CA GLY A 239 -10.37 14.73 2.55
C GLY A 239 -9.30 14.38 3.57
N ARG A 240 -8.05 14.27 3.13
CA ARG A 240 -6.88 14.05 3.97
C ARG A 240 -6.60 15.27 4.86
N ASP A 241 -6.23 15.06 6.12
CA ASP A 241 -5.77 16.13 7.01
C ASP A 241 -4.27 16.41 6.82
N VAL A 242 -3.93 17.68 6.54
CA VAL A 242 -2.55 18.11 6.24
C VAL A 242 -1.65 18.06 7.47
N ASP A 243 -2.18 18.45 8.65
CA ASP A 243 -1.37 18.55 9.87
C ASP A 243 -0.90 17.17 10.32
N THR A 244 -1.78 16.18 10.27
CA THR A 244 -1.43 14.79 10.59
C THR A 244 -0.42 14.22 9.60
N ALA A 245 -0.58 14.55 8.32
CA ALA A 245 0.33 14.09 7.28
C ALA A 245 1.76 14.62 7.50
N LYS A 246 1.92 15.93 7.75
CA LYS A 246 3.24 16.53 7.98
C LYS A 246 3.97 15.93 9.19
N GLN A 247 3.25 15.70 10.30
CA GLN A 247 3.86 15.17 11.52
C GLN A 247 4.43 13.75 11.35
N VAL A 248 3.86 12.94 10.48
CA VAL A 248 4.23 11.54 10.31
C VAL A 248 5.05 11.31 9.04
N TRP A 249 4.78 12.02 7.94
CA TRP A 249 5.45 11.82 6.66
C TRP A 249 6.73 12.62 6.44
N SER A 250 6.81 13.83 7.01
CA SER A 250 7.92 14.71 6.67
C SER A 250 9.24 14.17 7.21
N ARG A 251 10.20 13.92 6.31
CA ARG A 251 11.57 13.57 6.69
C ARG A 251 12.28 14.67 7.46
N GLN A 252 11.90 15.94 7.23
CA GLN A 252 12.54 17.10 7.83
C GLN A 252 11.88 17.53 9.13
N GLU A 253 10.55 17.52 9.17
CA GLU A 253 9.73 18.03 10.27
C GLU A 253 8.95 16.94 11.00
N GLY A 254 8.83 15.73 10.39
CA GLY A 254 8.09 14.60 10.94
C GLY A 254 8.90 13.76 11.92
N TYR A 255 8.19 12.94 12.66
CA TYR A 255 8.76 12.04 13.66
C TYR A 255 9.83 11.09 13.11
N PRO A 256 9.70 10.48 11.90
CA PRO A 256 10.68 9.52 11.39
C PRO A 256 12.10 10.06 11.24
N GLY A 257 12.28 11.39 11.24
CA GLY A 257 13.59 12.07 11.18
C GLY A 257 14.31 12.22 12.52
N ASP A 258 13.74 11.73 13.63
CA ASP A 258 14.37 11.83 14.96
C ASP A 258 15.68 11.04 15.00
N PRO A 259 16.79 11.64 15.46
CA PRO A 259 18.09 10.98 15.49
C PRO A 259 18.19 9.77 16.42
N ARG A 260 17.23 9.52 17.28
CA ARG A 260 17.15 8.31 18.11
C ARG A 260 16.70 7.07 17.33
N TYR A 261 16.06 7.24 16.16
CA TYR A 261 15.52 6.14 15.37
C TYR A 261 16.59 5.42 14.53
N ARG A 262 16.25 4.21 14.10
CA ARG A 262 17.09 3.36 13.26
C ARG A 262 17.38 4.02 11.92
N ASP A 263 18.66 4.05 11.51
CA ASP A 263 19.04 4.54 10.18
C ASP A 263 18.52 3.57 9.10
N PHE A 264 17.76 4.09 8.16
CA PHE A 264 17.18 3.29 7.09
C PHE A 264 18.24 2.75 6.12
N TYR A 265 19.28 3.55 5.82
CA TYR A 265 20.25 3.25 4.77
C TYR A 265 21.44 2.42 5.25
N ARG A 266 21.70 2.34 6.55
CA ARG A 266 22.85 1.60 7.10
C ARG A 266 22.45 0.19 7.48
N ASP A 267 22.84 -0.76 6.66
CA ASP A 267 22.52 -2.19 6.78
C ASP A 267 23.79 -3.02 6.62
N ILE A 268 23.91 -4.12 7.34
CA ILE A 268 25.09 -5.01 7.24
C ILE A 268 25.29 -5.52 5.82
N GLY A 269 24.25 -5.58 4.98
CA GLY A 269 24.33 -5.92 3.56
C GLY A 269 25.29 -5.03 2.75
N PHE A 270 25.47 -3.79 3.21
CA PHE A 270 26.41 -2.82 2.64
C PHE A 270 27.67 -2.62 3.47
N ASP A 271 27.60 -2.85 4.79
CA ASP A 271 28.68 -2.55 5.73
C ASP A 271 29.69 -3.69 5.89
N LEU A 272 29.27 -4.95 5.70
CA LEU A 272 30.15 -6.12 5.87
C LEU A 272 30.71 -6.67 4.56
N GLU A 273 31.71 -7.53 4.67
CA GLU A 273 32.34 -8.20 3.52
C GLU A 273 31.35 -9.06 2.74
N LEU A 274 31.35 -8.94 1.41
CA LEU A 274 30.43 -9.66 0.53
C LEU A 274 30.56 -11.19 0.69
N GLY A 275 31.78 -11.68 0.87
CA GLY A 275 32.06 -13.12 1.07
C GLY A 275 31.36 -13.68 2.32
N TYR A 276 31.14 -12.88 3.36
CA TYR A 276 30.41 -13.27 4.56
C TYR A 276 28.89 -13.35 4.32
N LEU A 277 28.37 -12.50 3.43
CA LEU A 277 26.93 -12.28 3.22
C LEU A 277 26.36 -12.98 1.98
N LYS A 278 27.19 -13.46 1.05
CA LYS A 278 26.77 -13.93 -0.28
C LYS A 278 25.62 -14.94 -0.28
N ASP A 279 25.56 -15.84 0.71
CA ASP A 279 24.54 -16.88 0.81
C ASP A 279 23.16 -16.31 1.24
N TYR A 280 23.16 -15.10 1.81
CA TYR A 280 21.98 -14.42 2.33
C TYR A 280 21.44 -13.34 1.40
N LEU A 281 22.25 -12.87 0.45
CA LEU A 281 21.88 -11.82 -0.51
C LEU A 281 21.28 -12.40 -1.80
N PRO A 282 20.33 -11.73 -2.46
CA PRO A 282 19.82 -12.15 -3.76
C PRO A 282 20.91 -11.95 -4.82
N ALA A 283 21.07 -12.92 -5.73
CA ALA A 283 21.97 -12.85 -6.89
C ALA A 283 23.42 -12.38 -6.58
N GLU A 284 23.91 -12.61 -5.36
CA GLU A 284 25.23 -12.13 -4.86
C GLU A 284 25.43 -10.61 -4.98
N GLN A 285 24.33 -9.85 -5.07
CA GLN A 285 24.35 -8.39 -5.11
C GLN A 285 24.08 -7.79 -3.73
N ARG A 286 24.76 -6.68 -3.42
CA ARG A 286 24.50 -5.96 -2.17
C ARG A 286 23.06 -5.46 -2.12
N SER A 287 22.38 -5.80 -1.04
CA SER A 287 21.02 -5.40 -0.76
C SER A 287 20.77 -5.31 0.75
N PHE A 288 19.63 -4.80 1.13
CA PHE A 288 19.22 -4.81 2.53
C PHE A 288 19.00 -6.23 3.03
N THR A 289 19.49 -6.49 4.25
CA THR A 289 19.26 -7.72 5.01
C THR A 289 18.22 -7.52 6.11
N GLY A 290 17.88 -6.26 6.44
CA GLY A 290 17.05 -5.89 7.57
C GLY A 290 17.80 -5.82 8.91
N ILE A 291 19.07 -6.25 8.99
CA ILE A 291 19.92 -6.09 10.17
C ILE A 291 20.68 -4.77 10.10
N LYS A 292 20.30 -3.82 10.96
CA LYS A 292 20.80 -2.44 10.92
C LYS A 292 21.22 -2.02 12.32
N TYR A 293 22.51 -1.73 12.46
CA TYR A 293 23.13 -1.50 13.77
C TYR A 293 23.23 -0.03 14.18
N PHE A 294 22.89 0.91 13.28
CA PHE A 294 23.13 2.32 13.51
C PHE A 294 21.82 3.11 13.61
N ARG A 295 21.86 4.16 14.43
CA ARG A 295 20.83 5.18 14.49
C ARG A 295 21.07 6.30 13.47
N ILE A 296 20.04 7.09 13.21
CA ILE A 296 20.17 8.31 12.39
C ILE A 296 21.20 9.22 13.04
N THR A 297 22.26 9.55 12.28
CA THR A 297 23.27 10.53 12.69
C THR A 297 23.28 11.68 11.71
N ARG A 298 23.18 12.91 12.22
CA ARG A 298 23.27 14.12 11.41
C ARG A 298 24.74 14.46 11.13
N GLY A 299 25.04 14.90 9.90
CA GLY A 299 26.39 15.32 9.50
C GLY A 299 27.35 14.17 9.14
N SER A 300 28.65 14.50 9.00
CA SER A 300 29.72 13.60 8.57
C SER A 300 30.44 12.88 9.72
N GLY A 301 29.90 12.93 10.92
CA GLY A 301 30.47 12.25 12.09
C GLY A 301 30.38 10.72 12.02
N PRO A 302 31.10 9.99 12.90
CA PRO A 302 31.00 8.54 12.98
C PRO A 302 29.56 8.14 13.33
N LYS A 303 29.13 7.02 12.72
CA LYS A 303 27.81 6.44 13.04
C LYS A 303 27.79 5.93 14.46
N GLU A 304 26.68 6.14 15.15
CA GLU A 304 26.49 5.68 16.52
C GLU A 304 25.57 4.46 16.57
N PRO A 305 25.81 3.51 17.50
CA PRO A 305 24.95 2.36 17.67
C PRO A 305 23.49 2.75 17.91
N TYR A 306 22.59 1.99 17.36
CA TYR A 306 21.16 2.09 17.60
C TYR A 306 20.83 1.61 19.02
N ASP A 307 20.08 2.40 19.75
CA ASP A 307 19.66 2.08 21.13
C ASP A 307 18.14 1.83 21.17
N ARG A 308 17.75 0.57 21.30
CA ARG A 308 16.34 0.18 21.31
C ARG A 308 15.55 0.81 22.46
N LYS A 309 16.17 1.03 23.62
CA LYS A 309 15.49 1.65 24.77
C LYS A 309 15.23 3.14 24.52
N ALA A 310 16.24 3.87 24.04
CA ALA A 310 16.10 5.29 23.71
C ALA A 310 15.06 5.50 22.59
N THR A 311 15.02 4.61 21.65
CA THR A 311 14.09 4.64 20.52
C THR A 311 12.64 4.40 20.93
N LEU A 312 12.37 3.43 21.84
CA LEU A 312 11.03 3.20 22.36
C LEU A 312 10.53 4.40 23.18
N GLN A 313 11.42 5.06 23.91
CA GLN A 313 11.09 6.31 24.59
C GLN A 313 10.76 7.43 23.58
N ALA A 314 11.51 7.52 22.48
CA ALA A 314 11.20 8.47 21.41
C ALA A 314 9.82 8.21 20.78
N ALA A 315 9.48 6.95 20.52
CA ALA A 315 8.17 6.58 19.98
C ALA A 315 7.03 6.93 20.96
N ASP A 316 7.24 6.74 22.25
CA ASP A 316 6.29 7.13 23.31
C ASP A 316 6.14 8.66 23.40
N ASP A 317 7.25 9.42 23.37
CA ASP A 317 7.24 10.89 23.35
C ASP A 317 6.46 11.43 22.16
N HIS A 318 6.69 10.87 20.96
CA HIS A 318 5.99 11.25 19.75
C HIS A 318 4.51 10.87 19.78
N ALA A 319 4.16 9.72 20.36
CA ALA A 319 2.77 9.33 20.57
C ALA A 319 2.04 10.31 21.48
N ASN A 320 2.68 10.77 22.57
CA ASN A 320 2.14 11.81 23.46
C ASN A 320 1.96 13.15 22.72
N HIS A 321 2.95 13.55 21.94
CA HIS A 321 2.88 14.79 21.17
C HIS A 321 1.76 14.75 20.12
N PHE A 322 1.65 13.64 19.39
CA PHE A 322 0.60 13.46 18.39
C PHE A 322 -0.80 13.45 19.03
N LEU A 323 -0.95 12.77 20.18
CA LEU A 323 -2.20 12.77 20.93
C LEU A 323 -2.61 14.17 21.39
N ALA A 324 -1.70 14.93 22.00
CA ALA A 324 -1.97 16.29 22.45
C ALA A 324 -2.36 17.22 21.28
N ALA A 325 -1.70 17.06 20.14
CA ALA A 325 -2.03 17.81 18.92
C ALA A 325 -3.44 17.47 18.39
N ARG A 326 -3.83 16.20 18.40
CA ARG A 326 -5.18 15.78 17.97
C ARG A 326 -6.26 16.22 18.93
N ILE A 327 -6.04 16.15 20.23
CA ILE A 327 -6.95 16.69 21.25
C ILE A 327 -7.18 18.17 20.98
N SER A 328 -6.12 18.97 20.89
CA SER A 328 -6.21 20.41 20.65
C SER A 328 -6.90 20.76 19.32
N GLN A 329 -6.61 20.01 18.25
CA GLN A 329 -7.24 20.20 16.94
C GLN A 329 -8.76 19.96 17.03
N ILE A 330 -9.17 18.83 17.60
CA ILE A 330 -10.58 18.44 17.68
C ILE A 330 -11.36 19.37 18.63
N GLU A 331 -10.77 19.79 19.74
CA GLU A 331 -11.39 20.78 20.63
C GLU A 331 -11.65 22.11 19.93
N ARG A 332 -10.64 22.63 19.20
CA ARG A 332 -10.79 23.86 18.42
C ARG A 332 -11.89 23.72 17.36
N LEU A 333 -11.88 22.60 16.61
CA LEU A 333 -12.86 22.36 15.57
C LEU A 333 -14.29 22.23 16.14
N SER A 334 -14.45 21.51 17.24
CA SER A 334 -15.77 21.34 17.89
C SER A 334 -16.32 22.64 18.47
N GLY A 335 -15.50 23.64 18.73
CA GLY A 335 -15.92 24.99 19.15
C GLY A 335 -16.39 25.87 17.99
N ILE A 336 -16.10 25.51 16.75
CA ILE A 336 -16.41 26.29 15.54
C ILE A 336 -17.51 25.62 14.73
N LEU A 337 -17.46 24.29 14.62
CA LEU A 337 -18.38 23.50 13.79
C LEU A 337 -19.62 23.10 14.60
N ASP A 338 -20.79 23.13 13.97
CA ASP A 338 -22.07 22.68 14.55
C ASP A 338 -22.27 21.14 14.36
N ARG A 339 -21.22 20.42 13.97
CA ARG A 339 -21.17 18.98 13.80
C ARG A 339 -19.85 18.44 14.38
N PRO A 340 -19.83 17.24 15.00
CA PRO A 340 -18.59 16.60 15.40
C PRO A 340 -17.66 16.40 14.20
N PRO A 341 -16.43 16.97 14.23
CA PRO A 341 -15.47 16.81 13.14
C PRO A 341 -14.96 15.38 13.04
N ILE A 342 -14.60 14.96 11.83
CA ILE A 342 -13.76 13.80 11.58
C ILE A 342 -12.40 14.26 11.04
N VAL A 343 -11.32 13.85 11.70
CA VAL A 343 -9.95 14.07 11.23
C VAL A 343 -9.49 12.78 10.56
N LEU A 344 -9.28 12.82 9.25
CA LEU A 344 -8.85 11.67 8.47
C LEU A 344 -7.33 11.66 8.35
N CYS A 345 -6.71 10.58 8.81
CA CYS A 345 -5.25 10.37 8.86
C CYS A 345 -4.85 9.21 7.93
N PRO A 346 -4.72 9.44 6.62
CA PRO A 346 -4.30 8.42 5.68
C PRO A 346 -2.78 8.40 5.54
N TYR A 347 -2.19 7.21 5.60
CA TYR A 347 -0.75 6.96 5.49
C TYR A 347 -0.50 5.69 4.70
N ASP A 348 0.64 5.61 4.00
CA ASP A 348 1.13 4.31 3.55
C ASP A 348 1.44 3.42 4.75
N ALA A 349 0.99 2.18 4.70
CA ALA A 349 1.23 1.23 5.78
C ALA A 349 2.72 0.93 5.93
N GLU A 350 3.48 0.90 4.81
CA GLU A 350 4.91 0.61 4.76
C GLU A 350 5.76 1.69 5.45
N LEU A 351 5.18 2.88 5.66
CA LEU A 351 5.79 3.87 6.53
C LEU A 351 6.00 3.32 7.95
N PHE A 352 5.01 2.58 8.47
CA PHE A 352 5.05 2.00 9.81
C PHE A 352 5.74 0.64 9.80
N GLY A 353 7.07 0.65 9.96
CA GLY A 353 7.90 -0.55 10.06
C GLY A 353 9.01 -0.61 9.03
N HIS A 354 8.74 -0.37 7.75
CA HIS A 354 9.77 -0.39 6.72
C HIS A 354 10.54 0.93 6.67
N TRP A 355 9.87 2.04 6.32
CA TRP A 355 10.52 3.37 6.25
C TRP A 355 10.84 3.94 7.63
N TRP A 356 9.96 3.77 8.58
CA TRP A 356 10.10 4.12 9.99
C TRP A 356 9.95 2.85 10.84
N TYR A 357 11.07 2.24 11.18
CA TYR A 357 11.10 0.93 11.84
C TYR A 357 10.29 0.88 13.13
N GLU A 358 10.24 1.97 13.85
CA GLU A 358 9.51 2.12 15.12
C GLU A 358 8.06 2.57 14.93
N GLY A 359 7.61 2.69 13.70
CA GLY A 359 6.23 3.06 13.36
C GLY A 359 5.17 2.19 14.03
N PRO A 360 5.29 0.84 14.06
CA PRO A 360 4.33 -0.01 14.76
C PRO A 360 4.26 0.27 16.27
N GLU A 361 5.38 0.54 16.93
CA GLU A 361 5.41 0.89 18.35
C GLU A 361 4.79 2.28 18.60
N PHE A 362 5.11 3.26 17.77
CA PHE A 362 4.46 4.58 17.84
C PHE A 362 2.94 4.44 17.71
N LEU A 363 2.46 3.71 16.71
CA LEU A 363 1.03 3.49 16.48
C LEU A 363 0.39 2.79 17.69
N ASN A 364 1.05 1.79 18.25
CA ASN A 364 0.59 1.06 19.41
C ASN A 364 0.48 1.98 20.65
N TYR A 365 1.51 2.80 20.93
CA TYR A 365 1.49 3.75 22.04
C TYR A 365 0.41 4.81 21.84
N PHE A 366 0.33 5.40 20.65
CA PHE A 366 -0.67 6.42 20.35
C PHE A 366 -2.10 5.90 20.53
N VAL A 367 -2.42 4.75 19.94
CA VAL A 367 -3.78 4.19 20.01
C VAL A 367 -4.16 3.82 21.44
N ARG A 368 -3.24 3.25 22.22
CA ARG A 368 -3.48 2.92 23.64
C ARG A 368 -3.76 4.18 24.48
N LYS A 369 -2.90 5.19 24.35
CA LYS A 369 -3.08 6.46 25.05
C LYS A 369 -4.38 7.16 24.63
N ALA A 370 -4.69 7.17 23.34
CA ALA A 370 -5.95 7.74 22.84
C ALA A 370 -7.17 6.98 23.33
N TYR A 371 -7.07 5.68 23.56
CA TYR A 371 -8.17 4.85 24.07
C TYR A 371 -8.39 5.01 25.59
N TYR A 372 -7.30 5.05 26.38
CA TYR A 372 -7.39 5.01 27.85
C TYR A 372 -7.28 6.39 28.52
N ASP A 373 -6.55 7.36 27.94
CA ASP A 373 -6.10 8.56 28.66
C ASP A 373 -6.87 9.82 28.28
N GLN A 374 -7.88 9.74 27.40
CA GLN A 374 -8.68 10.91 26.99
C GLN A 374 -10.13 10.53 26.64
N SER A 375 -11.02 11.56 26.54
CA SER A 375 -12.44 11.43 26.20
C SER A 375 -12.91 12.45 25.16
N ILE A 376 -11.98 13.14 24.51
CA ILE A 376 -12.27 14.22 23.56
C ILE A 376 -12.72 13.63 22.20
N PHE A 377 -12.03 12.59 21.72
CA PHE A 377 -12.37 11.92 20.47
C PHE A 377 -12.39 10.40 20.60
N SER A 378 -13.00 9.72 19.65
CA SER A 378 -12.88 8.27 19.46
C SER A 378 -12.39 7.94 18.07
N PHE A 379 -11.80 6.74 17.94
CA PHE A 379 -11.52 6.16 16.64
C PHE A 379 -12.83 5.79 15.94
N ILE A 380 -12.88 6.02 14.62
CA ILE A 380 -14.00 5.67 13.77
C ILE A 380 -13.50 5.30 12.38
N THR A 381 -14.24 4.45 11.68
CA THR A 381 -13.99 4.22 10.26
C THR A 381 -14.84 5.18 9.40
N PRO A 382 -14.45 5.46 8.14
CA PRO A 382 -15.27 6.25 7.24
C PRO A 382 -16.69 5.69 7.06
N SER A 383 -16.85 4.37 6.95
CA SER A 383 -18.18 3.76 6.83
C SER A 383 -19.03 3.97 8.09
N ASP A 384 -18.46 3.77 9.28
CA ASP A 384 -19.19 4.00 10.54
C ASP A 384 -19.58 5.47 10.69
N TYR A 385 -18.73 6.40 10.24
CA TYR A 385 -19.06 7.83 10.25
C TYR A 385 -20.23 8.15 9.32
N LEU A 386 -20.28 7.56 8.12
CA LEU A 386 -21.39 7.75 7.17
C LEU A 386 -22.70 7.19 7.71
N ASP A 387 -22.66 6.04 8.37
CA ASP A 387 -23.86 5.42 8.97
C ASP A 387 -24.43 6.28 10.11
N MET A 388 -23.57 6.97 10.87
CA MET A 388 -23.97 7.89 11.93
C MET A 388 -24.42 9.27 11.41
N ASN A 389 -23.97 9.67 10.21
CA ASN A 389 -24.18 11.01 9.65
C ASN A 389 -24.72 10.94 8.21
N PRO A 390 -25.99 10.52 8.03
CA PRO A 390 -26.57 10.32 6.70
C PRO A 390 -26.80 11.62 5.91
N SER A 391 -26.81 12.78 6.58
CA SER A 391 -27.03 14.07 5.94
C SER A 391 -25.69 14.80 5.74
N LEU A 392 -25.24 14.87 4.50
CA LEU A 392 -23.99 15.50 4.10
C LEU A 392 -24.23 16.56 3.02
N GLN A 393 -23.33 17.53 2.91
CA GLN A 393 -23.38 18.53 1.85
C GLN A 393 -23.04 17.90 0.50
N VAL A 394 -23.84 18.20 -0.52
CA VAL A 394 -23.51 17.85 -1.91
C VAL A 394 -22.56 18.89 -2.48
N ALA A 395 -21.44 18.44 -3.04
CA ALA A 395 -20.46 19.26 -3.74
C ALA A 395 -19.63 18.41 -4.70
N SER A 396 -19.21 18.98 -5.83
CA SER A 396 -18.29 18.32 -6.77
C SER A 396 -16.85 18.51 -6.33
N PRO A 397 -16.09 17.43 -6.04
CA PRO A 397 -14.68 17.55 -5.68
C PRO A 397 -13.86 18.16 -6.80
N ALA A 398 -12.76 18.84 -6.46
CA ALA A 398 -11.82 19.34 -7.45
C ALA A 398 -10.76 18.27 -7.81
N ALA A 399 -10.19 18.37 -9.00
CA ALA A 399 -9.05 17.54 -9.41
C ALA A 399 -7.89 17.70 -8.44
N SER A 400 -7.29 16.58 -8.02
CA SER A 400 -6.26 16.57 -6.98
C SER A 400 -5.48 15.27 -6.94
N SER A 401 -4.29 15.28 -6.38
CA SER A 401 -3.55 14.10 -5.92
C SER A 401 -2.70 14.46 -4.70
N TRP A 402 -2.11 13.49 -4.04
CA TRP A 402 -1.16 13.74 -2.95
C TRP A 402 0.31 13.86 -3.43
N GLY A 403 0.54 13.73 -4.73
CA GLY A 403 1.85 13.91 -5.34
C GLY A 403 2.37 15.34 -5.21
N GLU A 404 3.66 15.53 -5.46
CA GLU A 404 4.29 16.84 -5.49
C GLU A 404 3.55 17.77 -6.47
N GLY A 405 3.31 19.01 -6.06
CA GLY A 405 2.49 19.95 -6.83
C GLY A 405 0.98 19.74 -6.74
N GLY A 406 0.51 18.64 -6.14
CA GLY A 406 -0.91 18.38 -5.89
C GLY A 406 -1.69 17.79 -7.09
N TYR A 407 -1.00 17.48 -8.18
CA TYR A 407 -1.60 16.91 -9.40
C TYR A 407 -0.80 15.70 -9.89
N TRP A 408 -0.49 15.61 -11.19
CA TRP A 408 0.01 14.39 -11.84
C TRP A 408 1.53 14.39 -12.11
N ASP A 409 2.26 15.44 -11.76
CA ASP A 409 3.65 15.68 -12.19
C ASP A 409 4.62 14.55 -11.82
N VAL A 410 4.32 13.80 -10.76
CA VAL A 410 5.10 12.61 -10.40
C VAL A 410 4.95 11.50 -11.44
N TRP A 411 3.74 11.31 -11.97
CA TRP A 411 3.39 10.19 -12.87
C TRP A 411 3.33 10.58 -14.33
N LEU A 412 3.36 11.88 -14.66
CA LEU A 412 3.34 12.39 -16.03
C LEU A 412 4.33 13.55 -16.16
N ASN A 413 5.54 13.25 -16.61
CA ASN A 413 6.62 14.20 -16.82
C ASN A 413 7.60 13.71 -17.92
N GLU A 414 8.68 14.45 -18.16
CA GLU A 414 9.65 14.13 -19.23
C GLU A 414 10.28 12.73 -19.11
N LYS A 415 10.39 12.16 -17.89
CA LYS A 415 11.02 10.83 -17.68
C LYS A 415 10.07 9.68 -17.99
N ASN A 416 8.76 9.88 -17.89
CA ASN A 416 7.77 8.80 -17.93
C ASN A 416 6.63 9.01 -18.93
N GLN A 417 6.48 10.19 -19.53
CA GLN A 417 5.40 10.49 -20.49
C GLN A 417 5.36 9.56 -21.72
N TRP A 418 6.48 8.94 -22.07
CA TRP A 418 6.58 8.01 -23.20
C TRP A 418 5.67 6.77 -23.04
N ILE A 419 5.27 6.44 -21.83
CA ILE A 419 4.39 5.29 -21.51
C ILE A 419 2.99 5.50 -22.11
N TYR A 420 2.44 6.69 -21.97
CA TYR A 420 1.01 6.94 -22.19
C TYR A 420 0.54 6.78 -23.64
N PRO A 421 1.27 7.21 -24.70
CA PRO A 421 0.87 6.92 -26.07
C PRO A 421 0.70 5.43 -26.36
N HIS A 422 1.55 4.59 -25.77
CA HIS A 422 1.46 3.13 -25.91
C HIS A 422 0.29 2.54 -25.12
N LEU A 423 0.04 3.04 -23.90
CA LEU A 423 -1.13 2.66 -23.13
C LEU A 423 -2.43 3.02 -23.84
N ASN A 424 -2.51 4.22 -24.43
CA ASN A 424 -3.70 4.67 -25.14
C ASN A 424 -4.07 3.71 -26.28
N ILE A 425 -3.09 3.34 -27.12
CA ILE A 425 -3.29 2.38 -28.20
C ILE A 425 -3.69 1.00 -27.64
N ALA A 426 -3.06 0.54 -26.57
CA ALA A 426 -3.37 -0.75 -25.96
C ALA A 426 -4.79 -0.80 -25.37
N GLN A 427 -5.25 0.29 -24.77
CA GLN A 427 -6.61 0.44 -24.23
C GLN A 427 -7.67 0.35 -25.34
N GLU A 428 -7.49 1.08 -26.43
CA GLU A 428 -8.39 1.02 -27.60
C GLU A 428 -8.45 -0.40 -28.17
N ARG A 429 -7.28 -1.04 -28.34
CA ARG A 429 -7.17 -2.41 -28.85
C ARG A 429 -7.84 -3.43 -27.92
N MET A 430 -7.74 -3.25 -26.59
CA MET A 430 -8.42 -4.15 -25.66
C MET A 430 -9.94 -4.01 -25.74
N THR A 431 -10.46 -2.81 -25.91
CA THR A 431 -11.89 -2.59 -26.17
C THR A 431 -12.33 -3.22 -27.49
N GLU A 432 -11.55 -3.07 -28.55
CA GLU A 432 -11.81 -3.75 -29.83
C GLU A 432 -11.89 -5.27 -29.66
N LEU A 433 -10.96 -5.87 -28.91
CA LEU A 433 -10.99 -7.32 -28.60
C LEU A 433 -12.25 -7.68 -27.81
N ALA A 434 -12.57 -6.93 -26.75
CA ALA A 434 -13.74 -7.20 -25.92
C ALA A 434 -15.06 -7.14 -26.71
N GLN A 435 -15.15 -6.23 -27.69
CA GLN A 435 -16.31 -6.10 -28.57
C GLN A 435 -16.36 -7.20 -29.64
N SER A 436 -15.19 -7.58 -30.20
CA SER A 436 -15.11 -8.56 -31.29
C SER A 436 -15.35 -10.01 -30.83
N PHE A 437 -15.02 -10.33 -29.59
CA PHE A 437 -15.13 -11.67 -29.03
C PHE A 437 -16.28 -11.78 -28.02
N SER A 438 -17.53 -11.79 -28.54
CA SER A 438 -18.73 -11.95 -27.70
C SER A 438 -18.90 -13.40 -27.18
N THR A 439 -18.49 -14.39 -27.96
CA THR A 439 -18.57 -15.83 -27.65
C THR A 439 -17.26 -16.53 -28.01
N PRO A 440 -16.16 -16.23 -27.29
CA PRO A 440 -14.87 -16.84 -27.58
C PRO A 440 -14.87 -18.32 -27.20
N ASP A 441 -14.09 -19.11 -27.93
CA ASP A 441 -13.73 -20.46 -27.48
C ASP A 441 -12.82 -20.43 -26.24
N THR A 442 -12.50 -21.60 -25.68
CA THR A 442 -11.70 -21.73 -24.46
C THR A 442 -10.32 -21.11 -24.59
N LEU A 443 -9.64 -21.33 -25.72
CA LEU A 443 -8.29 -20.81 -25.95
C LEU A 443 -8.30 -19.29 -26.16
N GLN A 444 -9.25 -18.79 -26.93
CA GLN A 444 -9.47 -17.35 -27.12
C GLN A 444 -9.79 -16.66 -25.79
N LYS A 445 -10.64 -17.27 -24.95
CA LYS A 445 -10.99 -16.72 -23.63
C LYS A 445 -9.75 -16.60 -22.73
N ARG A 446 -8.88 -17.62 -22.70
CA ARG A 446 -7.61 -17.59 -21.97
C ARG A 446 -6.72 -16.45 -22.48
N ALA A 447 -6.54 -16.33 -23.79
CA ALA A 447 -5.72 -15.27 -24.40
C ALA A 447 -6.28 -13.87 -24.12
N LEU A 448 -7.61 -13.67 -24.17
CA LEU A 448 -8.26 -12.42 -23.81
C LEU A 448 -8.04 -12.04 -22.35
N LYS A 449 -8.15 -13.03 -21.44
CA LYS A 449 -7.83 -12.81 -20.02
C LYS A 449 -6.37 -12.41 -19.84
N GLN A 450 -5.43 -13.08 -20.52
CA GLN A 450 -4.01 -12.73 -20.40
C GLN A 450 -3.71 -11.35 -20.99
N ALA A 451 -4.28 -10.99 -22.14
CA ALA A 451 -4.17 -9.64 -22.68
C ALA A 451 -4.66 -8.59 -21.68
N GLY A 452 -5.82 -8.83 -21.05
CA GLY A 452 -6.32 -7.95 -19.98
C GLY A 452 -5.37 -7.80 -18.80
N ARG A 453 -4.74 -8.91 -18.32
CA ARG A 453 -3.72 -8.86 -17.24
C ARG A 453 -2.51 -8.02 -17.64
N GLU A 454 -1.98 -8.24 -18.84
CA GLU A 454 -0.81 -7.50 -19.32
C GLU A 454 -1.12 -5.99 -19.42
N LEU A 455 -2.31 -5.62 -19.90
CA LEU A 455 -2.72 -4.22 -19.93
C LEU A 455 -2.85 -3.63 -18.53
N LEU A 456 -3.51 -4.32 -17.60
CA LEU A 456 -3.64 -3.87 -16.21
C LEU A 456 -2.27 -3.67 -15.56
N LEU A 457 -1.33 -4.61 -15.73
CA LEU A 457 0.03 -4.53 -15.19
C LEU A 457 0.85 -3.40 -15.82
N ALA A 458 0.66 -3.11 -17.11
CA ALA A 458 1.29 -1.97 -17.76
C ALA A 458 0.80 -0.61 -17.24
N GLN A 459 -0.43 -0.54 -16.71
CA GLN A 459 -1.07 0.69 -16.22
C GLN A 459 -0.70 1.08 -14.78
N SER A 460 0.06 0.24 -14.05
CA SER A 460 0.43 0.49 -12.65
C SER A 460 1.12 1.85 -12.47
N SER A 461 0.73 2.59 -11.43
CA SER A 461 1.35 3.88 -11.03
C SER A 461 2.82 3.72 -10.60
N ASP A 462 3.21 2.52 -10.20
CA ASP A 462 4.55 2.20 -9.71
C ASP A 462 5.61 2.48 -10.79
N TRP A 463 5.33 2.14 -12.04
CA TRP A 463 6.32 2.28 -13.10
C TRP A 463 6.71 3.73 -13.37
N PRO A 464 5.78 4.67 -13.62
CA PRO A 464 6.12 6.08 -13.77
C PRO A 464 6.70 6.67 -12.48
N PHE A 465 6.28 6.22 -11.30
CA PHE A 465 6.85 6.63 -10.02
C PHE A 465 8.32 6.23 -9.89
N ILE A 466 8.66 4.95 -10.12
CA ILE A 466 10.04 4.43 -10.04
C ILE A 466 10.94 5.11 -11.06
N LEU A 467 10.44 5.39 -12.27
CA LEU A 467 11.17 6.16 -13.30
C LEU A 467 11.47 7.58 -12.82
N GLN A 468 10.51 8.24 -12.18
CA GLN A 468 10.69 9.60 -11.63
C GLN A 468 11.66 9.59 -10.45
N ALA A 469 11.51 8.66 -9.52
CA ALA A 469 12.35 8.53 -8.33
C ALA A 469 13.78 8.09 -8.64
N GLY A 470 13.98 7.31 -9.71
CA GLY A 470 15.30 6.83 -10.14
C GLY A 470 15.87 5.70 -9.28
N SER A 471 15.05 5.02 -8.48
CA SER A 471 15.51 3.92 -7.58
C SER A 471 15.84 2.62 -8.33
N SER A 472 15.05 2.25 -9.33
CA SER A 472 15.25 1.07 -10.21
C SER A 472 14.68 1.35 -11.61
N PRO A 473 15.15 2.39 -12.33
CA PRO A 473 14.49 2.88 -13.54
C PRO A 473 14.52 1.86 -14.68
N GLU A 474 15.57 1.07 -14.81
CA GLU A 474 15.68 0.06 -15.88
C GLU A 474 14.68 -1.09 -15.64
N TYR A 475 14.48 -1.50 -14.39
CA TYR A 475 13.46 -2.50 -14.05
C TYR A 475 12.05 -2.00 -14.44
N ALA A 476 11.68 -0.78 -14.03
CA ALA A 476 10.37 -0.21 -14.39
C ALA A 476 10.19 -0.09 -15.90
N ARG A 477 11.20 0.39 -16.63
CA ARG A 477 11.19 0.48 -18.09
C ARG A 477 10.95 -0.88 -18.74
N GLN A 478 11.68 -1.90 -18.28
CA GLN A 478 11.56 -3.25 -18.80
C GLN A 478 10.18 -3.85 -18.49
N ARG A 479 9.65 -3.66 -17.29
CA ARG A 479 8.31 -4.15 -16.91
C ARG A 479 7.23 -3.58 -17.84
N VAL A 480 7.16 -2.25 -17.98
CA VAL A 480 6.17 -1.61 -18.88
C VAL A 480 6.33 -2.09 -20.31
N SER A 481 7.56 -2.10 -20.84
CA SER A 481 7.83 -2.53 -22.21
C SER A 481 7.43 -3.98 -22.46
N ASN A 482 7.74 -4.87 -21.50
CA ASN A 482 7.38 -6.27 -21.60
C ASN A 482 5.87 -6.48 -21.58
N HIS A 483 5.14 -5.83 -20.66
CA HIS A 483 3.68 -5.95 -20.60
C HIS A 483 3.00 -5.43 -21.86
N LEU A 484 3.42 -4.28 -22.38
CA LEU A 484 2.91 -3.72 -23.64
C LEU A 484 3.23 -4.61 -24.85
N HIS A 485 4.43 -5.19 -24.90
CA HIS A 485 4.82 -6.13 -25.94
C HIS A 485 3.99 -7.42 -25.88
N ARG A 486 3.83 -8.01 -24.71
CA ARG A 486 3.01 -9.21 -24.47
C ARG A 486 1.54 -8.95 -24.84
N PHE A 487 0.98 -7.82 -24.40
CA PHE A 487 -0.36 -7.39 -24.81
C PHE A 487 -0.49 -7.31 -26.33
N THR A 488 0.43 -6.62 -27.00
CA THR A 488 0.40 -6.44 -28.46
C THR A 488 0.49 -7.77 -29.18
N SER A 489 1.36 -8.68 -28.70
CA SER A 489 1.48 -10.02 -29.27
C SER A 489 0.17 -10.80 -29.19
N PHE A 490 -0.55 -10.76 -28.03
CA PHE A 490 -1.86 -11.42 -27.93
C PHE A 490 -2.93 -10.73 -28.76
N TYR A 491 -2.91 -9.40 -28.87
CA TYR A 491 -3.81 -8.69 -29.77
C TYR A 491 -3.67 -9.21 -31.21
N GLU A 492 -2.45 -9.28 -31.74
CA GLU A 492 -2.18 -9.76 -33.11
C GLU A 492 -2.57 -11.23 -33.28
N GLN A 493 -2.25 -12.10 -32.31
CA GLN A 493 -2.60 -13.51 -32.34
C GLN A 493 -4.12 -13.74 -32.33
N LEU A 494 -4.87 -12.99 -31.52
CA LEU A 494 -6.33 -13.04 -31.46
C LEU A 494 -6.96 -12.56 -32.78
N LYS A 495 -6.48 -11.46 -33.34
CA LYS A 495 -6.93 -10.95 -34.64
C LYS A 495 -6.59 -11.91 -35.77
N GLY A 496 -5.40 -12.48 -35.78
CA GLY A 496 -4.95 -13.47 -36.76
C GLY A 496 -5.53 -14.88 -36.56
N LYS A 497 -6.28 -15.13 -35.46
CA LYS A 497 -6.84 -16.44 -35.08
C LYS A 497 -5.77 -17.54 -34.99
N ASN A 498 -4.56 -17.19 -34.59
CA ASN A 498 -3.42 -18.10 -34.48
C ASN A 498 -2.74 -17.92 -33.11
N ILE A 499 -3.34 -18.47 -32.07
CA ILE A 499 -2.87 -18.33 -30.68
C ILE A 499 -1.80 -19.39 -30.40
N ASN A 500 -0.62 -18.95 -29.97
CA ASN A 500 0.45 -19.84 -29.48
C ASN A 500 0.14 -20.25 -28.03
N GLU A 501 -0.42 -21.46 -27.87
CA GLU A 501 -0.83 -21.97 -26.58
C GLU A 501 0.35 -22.18 -25.60
N GLY A 502 1.54 -22.55 -26.09
CA GLY A 502 2.73 -22.69 -25.26
C GLY A 502 3.20 -21.35 -24.68
N ALA A 503 3.23 -20.30 -25.50
CA ALA A 503 3.55 -18.94 -25.04
C ALA A 503 2.49 -18.40 -24.06
N LEU A 504 1.21 -18.69 -24.32
CA LEU A 504 0.11 -18.33 -23.42
C LEU A 504 0.26 -19.00 -22.05
N ALA A 505 0.49 -20.31 -22.00
CA ALA A 505 0.66 -21.05 -20.76
C ALA A 505 1.88 -20.55 -19.95
N ALA A 506 2.98 -20.21 -20.61
CA ALA A 506 4.14 -19.63 -19.95
C ALA A 506 3.81 -18.27 -19.28
N LEU A 507 3.04 -17.41 -19.96
CA LEU A 507 2.66 -16.11 -19.40
C LEU A 507 1.55 -16.20 -18.34
N GLU A 508 0.62 -17.13 -18.47
CA GLU A 508 -0.36 -17.47 -17.41
C GLU A 508 0.35 -17.95 -16.13
N SER A 509 1.52 -18.59 -16.27
CA SER A 509 2.33 -19.00 -15.12
C SER A 509 3.16 -17.88 -14.53
N SER A 510 3.68 -16.94 -15.31
CA SER A 510 4.52 -15.84 -14.82
C SER A 510 3.70 -14.67 -14.29
N ASP A 511 2.74 -14.19 -15.07
CA ASP A 511 1.86 -13.07 -14.72
C ASP A 511 0.46 -13.61 -14.36
N ASN A 512 0.40 -14.37 -13.27
CA ASN A 512 -0.77 -15.14 -12.82
C ASN A 512 -1.81 -14.32 -12.05
N ILE A 513 -1.62 -13.01 -11.94
CA ILE A 513 -2.52 -12.11 -11.21
C ILE A 513 -3.96 -12.17 -11.77
N PHE A 514 -4.95 -12.03 -10.92
CA PHE A 514 -6.37 -12.00 -11.30
C PHE A 514 -6.80 -13.17 -12.18
N PRO A 515 -6.80 -14.41 -11.68
CA PRO A 515 -7.13 -15.60 -12.48
C PRO A 515 -8.54 -15.53 -13.09
N ASP A 516 -9.45 -14.82 -12.42
CA ASP A 516 -10.85 -14.65 -12.85
C ASP A 516 -11.14 -13.33 -13.56
N VAL A 517 -10.10 -12.63 -14.05
CA VAL A 517 -10.30 -11.37 -14.77
C VAL A 517 -11.34 -11.49 -15.88
N ASN A 518 -12.30 -10.56 -15.87
CA ASN A 518 -13.35 -10.52 -16.88
C ASN A 518 -13.02 -9.48 -17.95
N TYR A 519 -12.59 -9.96 -19.12
CA TYR A 519 -12.25 -9.10 -20.25
C TYR A 519 -13.43 -8.26 -20.78
N GLN A 520 -14.67 -8.61 -20.43
CA GLN A 520 -15.87 -7.84 -20.79
C GLN A 520 -15.94 -6.47 -20.12
N TYR A 521 -15.15 -6.21 -19.09
CA TYR A 521 -15.11 -4.90 -18.43
C TYR A 521 -14.54 -3.80 -19.30
N TRP A 522 -13.84 -4.14 -20.39
CA TRP A 522 -13.38 -3.20 -21.42
C TRP A 522 -14.40 -2.94 -22.55
N ARG A 523 -15.62 -3.39 -22.41
CA ARG A 523 -16.66 -3.18 -23.39
C ARG A 523 -17.30 -1.80 -23.32
#